data_0c3ccbddaa94d6c81ded2eb7afc16df1
#
_entry.id   0c3ccbddaa94d6c81ded2eb7afc16df1
#
_cell.length_a   1.000
_cell.length_b   1.000
_cell.length_c   1.000
_cell.angle_alpha   90.00
_cell.angle_beta   90.00
_cell.angle_gamma   90.00
#
_symmetry.space_group_name_H-M   'P 1'
#
loop_
_entity.id
_entity.type
_entity.pdbx_description
1 polymer ?
#
loop_
_entity_poly.entity_id
_entity_poly.type
_entity_poly.pdbx_seq_one_letter_code
_entity_poly.pdbx_strand_id
1 'polypeptide(L)'
;MEAAAPIADSDPAALRLAIDGGSPVRATELRANFPGPHYYDNEERREVLEVLDGRSPFRWYGIGPAGKSPNKCNLFEKELATRQGTKYCVAVTSGSAALITAVAALEAGPGDEVILPAWTWYSCYNAIVAAGATPVFAEIDDSMNLDPSDIERHITPRTKVIMVVHIMGEPADMDPILAIARRHRLKVLEDCAQSMGATYKGRPVGSLGDCGIYSFQLCKTISAGEGGALVTNDPHVFERAARVHDLGLLRDPHAAALGQTPGKEEMRMVVGWQFRMNEFTGGVLRAQLRKLDRIVADFRDRGKQVAEGIRHLPSMQLRKSHDPDGALRSSVYIRTGGLAERDRLISAIAAENIPAGPMEGSVILPLAPHIERKEPPEANWPSFAAPEERDLQYGAGCCPRTIDIWNRYAGVTMDPTYSEQDVADIIAAIRKVYPAVVKGS
;
A
#
# COMPACT_ATOMS: atom_id res chain seq x y z
N MET A 1 21.75 20.95 -27.64
CA MET A 1 22.48 20.85 -26.36
C MET A 1 22.94 22.27 -26.01
N GLU A 2 22.09 23.03 -25.35
CA GLU A 2 22.47 24.31 -24.77
C GLU A 2 22.92 24.06 -23.32
N ALA A 3 24.14 24.48 -23.05
CA ALA A 3 24.71 24.43 -21.70
C ALA A 3 23.91 25.38 -20.79
N ALA A 4 23.47 24.89 -19.65
CA ALA A 4 22.85 25.73 -18.65
C ALA A 4 23.75 26.89 -18.30
N ALA A 5 23.23 28.11 -18.39
CA ALA A 5 23.97 29.34 -18.04
C ALA A 5 24.48 29.25 -16.57
N PRO A 6 25.68 29.81 -16.29
CA PRO A 6 26.19 29.88 -14.93
C PRO A 6 25.27 30.76 -14.09
N ILE A 7 25.00 30.30 -12.85
CA ILE A 7 24.27 31.06 -11.83
C ILE A 7 25.05 32.36 -11.61
N ALA A 8 24.53 33.45 -12.14
CA ALA A 8 25.06 34.81 -11.92
C ALA A 8 24.87 35.16 -10.42
N ASP A 9 25.80 35.93 -9.88
CA ASP A 9 25.90 36.49 -8.53
C ASP A 9 24.57 36.45 -7.73
N SER A 10 24.37 35.36 -7.02
CA SER A 10 23.20 35.20 -6.14
C SER A 10 23.39 36.05 -4.89
N ASP A 11 22.38 36.85 -4.56
CA ASP A 11 22.24 37.57 -3.30
C ASP A 11 22.64 36.62 -2.14
N PRO A 12 23.58 37.03 -1.25
CA PRO A 12 23.95 36.22 -0.09
C PRO A 12 22.77 35.77 0.78
N ALA A 13 21.66 36.51 0.77
CA ALA A 13 20.40 36.14 1.42
C ALA A 13 19.68 34.95 0.73
N ALA A 14 19.87 34.77 -0.59
CA ALA A 14 19.32 33.66 -1.35
C ALA A 14 20.05 32.33 -1.06
N LEU A 15 21.27 32.36 -0.55
CA LEU A 15 22.06 31.19 -0.15
C LEU A 15 21.77 30.75 1.29
N ARG A 16 21.14 31.62 2.11
CA ARG A 16 20.77 31.27 3.49
C ARG A 16 19.52 30.40 3.51
N LEU A 17 19.55 29.28 4.28
CA LEU A 17 18.38 28.43 4.43
C LEU A 17 17.20 29.17 5.06
N ALA A 18 15.99 28.89 4.64
CA ALA A 18 14.78 29.52 5.22
C ALA A 18 14.67 29.23 6.74
N ILE A 19 15.03 28.01 7.18
CA ILE A 19 15.07 27.65 8.60
C ILE A 19 16.06 28.50 9.42
N ASP A 20 17.07 29.05 8.77
CA ASP A 20 18.08 29.91 9.41
C ASP A 20 17.81 31.43 9.17
N GLY A 21 16.60 31.77 8.66
CA GLY A 21 16.13 33.15 8.41
C GLY A 21 16.41 33.68 7.01
N GLY A 22 16.71 32.83 6.02
CA GLY A 22 16.71 33.17 4.60
C GLY A 22 15.31 33.17 3.98
N SER A 23 15.21 33.51 2.70
CA SER A 23 13.94 33.44 1.97
C SER A 23 13.65 32.00 1.52
N PRO A 24 12.43 31.50 1.71
CA PRO A 24 12.05 30.18 1.22
C PRO A 24 12.00 30.15 -0.32
N VAL A 25 12.21 28.98 -0.90
CA VAL A 25 12.09 28.75 -2.36
C VAL A 25 10.67 29.05 -2.86
N ARG A 26 9.66 28.72 -2.07
CA ARG A 26 8.26 29.03 -2.39
C ARG A 26 7.71 30.06 -1.43
N ALA A 27 6.89 30.99 -1.93
CA ALA A 27 6.18 31.94 -1.10
C ALA A 27 5.05 31.30 -0.27
N THR A 28 4.48 30.19 -0.75
CA THR A 28 3.38 29.46 -0.11
C THR A 28 3.69 27.97 -0.06
N GLU A 29 3.17 27.32 1.00
CA GLU A 29 3.31 25.87 1.19
C GLU A 29 2.77 25.09 -0.02
N LEU A 30 3.57 24.17 -0.53
CA LEU A 30 3.13 23.18 -1.51
C LEU A 30 2.31 22.11 -0.79
N ARG A 31 1.12 21.82 -1.30
CA ARG A 31 0.24 20.81 -0.71
C ARG A 31 -0.01 19.70 -1.70
N ALA A 32 0.11 18.46 -1.22
CA ALA A 32 -0.34 17.29 -1.95
C ALA A 32 -1.88 17.20 -1.91
N ASN A 33 -2.46 16.76 -3.02
CA ASN A 33 -3.88 16.44 -3.12
C ASN A 33 -4.13 14.95 -2.81
N PHE A 34 -5.38 14.55 -2.84
CA PHE A 34 -5.74 13.15 -2.82
C PHE A 34 -5.81 12.63 -4.28
N PRO A 35 -4.91 11.70 -4.70
CA PRO A 35 -4.75 11.38 -6.12
C PRO A 35 -6.06 10.97 -6.81
N GLY A 36 -6.74 9.95 -6.28
CA GLY A 36 -7.97 9.44 -6.89
C GLY A 36 -9.03 10.52 -7.09
N PRO A 37 -9.50 11.21 -6.02
CA PRO A 37 -10.54 12.24 -6.12
C PRO A 37 -10.18 13.43 -7.00
N HIS A 38 -8.89 13.78 -7.12
CA HIS A 38 -8.47 14.87 -8.01
C HIS A 38 -8.84 14.58 -9.48
N TYR A 39 -8.88 13.31 -9.88
CA TYR A 39 -9.25 12.88 -11.23
C TYR A 39 -10.76 12.61 -11.40
N TYR A 40 -11.62 12.93 -10.42
CA TYR A 40 -13.08 12.80 -10.58
C TYR A 40 -13.60 13.75 -11.65
N ASP A 41 -14.49 13.23 -12.50
CA ASP A 41 -15.17 13.99 -13.53
C ASP A 41 -16.60 13.45 -13.81
N ASN A 42 -17.10 13.68 -15.01
CA ASN A 42 -18.42 13.22 -15.41
C ASN A 42 -18.55 11.70 -15.51
N GLU A 43 -17.45 10.94 -15.51
CA GLU A 43 -17.52 9.47 -15.54
C GLU A 43 -17.99 8.92 -14.21
N GLU A 44 -17.40 9.36 -13.09
CA GLU A 44 -17.83 8.96 -11.74
C GLU A 44 -19.28 9.43 -11.49
N ARG A 45 -19.60 10.67 -11.90
CA ARG A 45 -20.95 11.20 -11.79
C ARG A 45 -21.98 10.31 -12.50
N ARG A 46 -21.70 9.88 -13.75
CA ARG A 46 -22.60 9.02 -14.52
C ARG A 46 -22.79 7.66 -13.85
N GLU A 47 -21.69 7.01 -13.43
CA GLU A 47 -21.74 5.71 -12.76
C GLU A 47 -22.59 5.75 -11.47
N VAL A 48 -22.50 6.84 -10.70
CA VAL A 48 -23.29 7.04 -9.46
C VAL A 48 -24.75 7.31 -9.78
N LEU A 49 -25.05 8.17 -10.76
CA LEU A 49 -26.42 8.48 -11.16
C LEU A 49 -27.17 7.25 -11.67
N GLU A 50 -26.51 6.36 -12.42
CA GLU A 50 -27.12 5.09 -12.86
C GLU A 50 -27.57 4.20 -11.67
N VAL A 51 -26.83 4.22 -10.56
CA VAL A 51 -27.22 3.50 -9.32
C VAL A 51 -28.42 4.19 -8.64
N LEU A 52 -28.40 5.54 -8.57
CA LEU A 52 -29.49 6.33 -7.99
C LEU A 52 -30.79 6.16 -8.77
N ASP A 53 -30.73 6.31 -10.10
CA ASP A 53 -31.89 6.20 -10.98
C ASP A 53 -32.47 4.78 -10.97
N GLY A 54 -31.59 3.78 -10.89
CA GLY A 54 -31.98 2.38 -10.76
C GLY A 54 -32.50 1.99 -9.37
N ARG A 55 -32.36 2.86 -8.36
CA ARG A 55 -32.78 2.63 -6.96
C ARG A 55 -32.32 1.30 -6.37
N SER A 56 -31.15 0.82 -6.76
CA SER A 56 -30.66 -0.50 -6.42
C SER A 56 -29.18 -0.45 -5.99
N PRO A 57 -28.88 0.12 -4.81
CA PRO A 57 -27.50 0.29 -4.33
C PRO A 57 -26.87 -1.00 -3.80
N PHE A 58 -27.65 -2.07 -3.59
CA PHE A 58 -27.17 -3.34 -3.09
C PHE A 58 -26.67 -4.23 -4.25
N ARG A 59 -25.48 -4.82 -4.09
CA ARG A 59 -24.78 -5.49 -5.21
C ARG A 59 -25.44 -6.75 -5.76
N TRP A 60 -26.31 -7.43 -4.99
CA TRP A 60 -26.86 -8.73 -5.40
C TRP A 60 -28.24 -8.65 -6.00
N TYR A 61 -29.09 -7.76 -5.54
CA TYR A 61 -30.43 -7.54 -6.03
C TYR A 61 -30.90 -6.11 -5.74
N GLY A 62 -31.99 -5.68 -6.38
CA GLY A 62 -32.54 -4.34 -6.22
C GLY A 62 -34.04 -4.29 -6.49
N ILE A 63 -34.65 -3.13 -6.24
CA ILE A 63 -36.07 -2.84 -6.42
C ILE A 63 -36.39 -2.10 -7.73
N GLY A 64 -35.40 -1.84 -8.57
CA GLY A 64 -35.57 -1.22 -9.89
C GLY A 64 -36.41 -2.07 -10.83
N PRO A 65 -36.73 -1.55 -12.07
CA PRO A 65 -37.63 -2.18 -13.04
C PRO A 65 -37.16 -3.55 -13.46
N ALA A 66 -36.79 -4.43 -12.89
CA ALA A 66 -36.44 -5.82 -13.12
C ALA A 66 -35.91 -6.52 -11.87
N GLY A 67 -35.94 -5.88 -10.67
CA GLY A 67 -35.38 -6.44 -9.45
C GLY A 67 -33.87 -6.69 -9.50
N LYS A 68 -33.17 -6.08 -10.49
CA LYS A 68 -31.75 -6.33 -10.75
C LYS A 68 -30.88 -5.18 -10.21
N SER A 69 -29.76 -5.53 -9.63
CA SER A 69 -28.69 -4.60 -9.33
C SER A 69 -28.11 -3.98 -10.62
N PRO A 70 -27.61 -2.72 -10.59
CA PRO A 70 -26.82 -2.13 -11.68
C PRO A 70 -25.55 -2.92 -12.02
N ASN A 71 -25.15 -3.83 -11.14
CA ASN A 71 -24.04 -4.76 -11.33
C ASN A 71 -22.65 -4.09 -11.37
N LYS A 72 -22.54 -2.89 -10.79
CA LYS A 72 -21.28 -2.12 -10.81
C LYS A 72 -20.14 -2.84 -10.09
N CYS A 73 -20.42 -3.44 -8.92
CA CYS A 73 -19.42 -4.20 -8.17
C CYS A 73 -18.90 -5.40 -8.96
N ASN A 74 -19.77 -6.21 -9.55
CA ASN A 74 -19.36 -7.39 -10.33
C ASN A 74 -18.61 -7.00 -11.61
N LEU A 75 -18.98 -5.89 -12.25
CA LEU A 75 -18.24 -5.35 -13.39
C LEU A 75 -16.86 -4.85 -12.96
N PHE A 76 -16.76 -4.12 -11.84
CA PHE A 76 -15.48 -3.70 -11.27
C PHE A 76 -14.57 -4.90 -10.96
N GLU A 77 -15.11 -5.96 -10.34
CA GLU A 77 -14.34 -7.18 -10.06
C GLU A 77 -13.75 -7.79 -11.34
N LYS A 78 -14.52 -7.89 -12.40
CA LYS A 78 -14.05 -8.40 -13.70
C LYS A 78 -13.00 -7.49 -14.35
N GLU A 79 -13.24 -6.18 -14.34
CA GLU A 79 -12.33 -5.19 -14.89
C GLU A 79 -11.01 -5.17 -14.13
N LEU A 80 -11.05 -5.23 -12.79
CA LEU A 80 -9.86 -5.28 -11.95
C LEU A 80 -9.09 -6.59 -12.13
N ALA A 81 -9.76 -7.74 -12.11
CA ALA A 81 -9.11 -9.04 -12.35
C ALA A 81 -8.41 -9.07 -13.71
N THR A 82 -9.08 -8.59 -14.76
CA THR A 82 -8.52 -8.52 -16.12
C THR A 82 -7.28 -7.63 -16.14
N ARG A 83 -7.35 -6.45 -15.52
CA ARG A 83 -6.23 -5.53 -15.47
C ARG A 83 -5.03 -6.09 -14.72
N GLN A 84 -5.26 -6.82 -13.63
CA GLN A 84 -4.20 -7.43 -12.84
C GLN A 84 -3.68 -8.75 -13.42
N GLY A 85 -4.28 -9.24 -14.49
CA GLY A 85 -3.91 -10.54 -15.08
C GLY A 85 -4.23 -11.72 -14.17
N THR A 86 -5.26 -11.57 -13.32
CA THR A 86 -5.76 -12.62 -12.43
C THR A 86 -7.10 -13.15 -12.91
N LYS A 87 -7.49 -14.34 -12.44
CA LYS A 87 -8.75 -14.97 -12.82
C LYS A 87 -9.93 -14.43 -12.01
N TYR A 88 -9.69 -14.09 -10.76
CA TYR A 88 -10.73 -13.80 -9.77
C TYR A 88 -10.46 -12.52 -9.03
N CYS A 89 -11.55 -11.85 -8.64
CA CYS A 89 -11.54 -10.69 -7.75
C CYS A 89 -12.76 -10.73 -6.83
N VAL A 90 -12.58 -10.28 -5.58
CA VAL A 90 -13.66 -10.05 -4.61
C VAL A 90 -13.55 -8.61 -4.12
N ALA A 91 -14.56 -7.79 -4.41
CA ALA A 91 -14.65 -6.40 -3.96
C ALA A 91 -15.27 -6.31 -2.57
N VAL A 92 -14.61 -5.58 -1.67
CA VAL A 92 -14.96 -5.45 -0.26
C VAL A 92 -15.01 -3.99 0.20
N THR A 93 -15.46 -3.76 1.44
CA THR A 93 -15.72 -2.41 1.98
C THR A 93 -14.46 -1.57 2.25
N SER A 94 -13.30 -2.20 2.44
CA SER A 94 -12.04 -1.49 2.75
C SER A 94 -10.81 -2.37 2.51
N GLY A 95 -9.62 -1.77 2.47
CA GLY A 95 -8.36 -2.52 2.45
C GLY A 95 -8.18 -3.42 3.66
N SER A 96 -8.61 -2.98 4.84
CA SER A 96 -8.58 -3.82 6.07
C SER A 96 -9.50 -5.03 5.95
N ALA A 97 -10.71 -4.84 5.39
CA ALA A 97 -11.62 -5.95 5.09
C ALA A 97 -11.01 -6.92 4.07
N ALA A 98 -10.27 -6.40 3.06
CA ALA A 98 -9.55 -7.24 2.10
C ALA A 98 -8.45 -8.07 2.76
N LEU A 99 -7.67 -7.48 3.68
CA LEU A 99 -6.63 -8.19 4.43
C LEU A 99 -7.22 -9.29 5.32
N ILE A 100 -8.26 -8.99 6.11
CA ILE A 100 -8.95 -9.98 6.95
C ILE A 100 -9.49 -11.13 6.07
N THR A 101 -10.13 -10.80 4.96
CA THR A 101 -10.64 -11.78 3.99
C THR A 101 -9.51 -12.63 3.42
N ALA A 102 -8.36 -12.03 3.08
CA ALA A 102 -7.22 -12.72 2.50
C ALA A 102 -6.57 -13.70 3.50
N VAL A 103 -6.30 -13.25 4.73
CA VAL A 103 -5.72 -14.12 5.79
C VAL A 103 -6.62 -15.32 6.05
N ALA A 104 -7.95 -15.10 6.18
CA ALA A 104 -8.92 -16.16 6.33
C ALA A 104 -9.04 -17.08 5.10
N ALA A 105 -8.91 -16.53 3.88
CA ALA A 105 -8.96 -17.31 2.64
C ALA A 105 -7.71 -18.19 2.45
N LEU A 106 -6.56 -17.73 2.96
CA LEU A 106 -5.31 -18.50 3.02
C LEU A 106 -5.27 -19.48 4.20
N GLU A 107 -6.37 -19.57 4.95
CA GLU A 107 -6.56 -20.52 6.06
C GLU A 107 -5.56 -20.36 7.21
N ALA A 108 -5.02 -19.16 7.41
CA ALA A 108 -4.23 -18.84 8.59
C ALA A 108 -5.18 -18.53 9.77
N GLY A 109 -4.95 -19.16 10.92
CA GLY A 109 -5.80 -19.06 12.08
C GLY A 109 -5.09 -19.40 13.39
N PRO A 110 -5.83 -19.78 14.46
CA PRO A 110 -5.24 -20.10 15.75
C PRO A 110 -4.16 -21.19 15.65
N GLY A 111 -2.98 -20.88 16.20
CA GLY A 111 -1.81 -21.76 16.14
C GLY A 111 -0.90 -21.55 14.93
N ASP A 112 -1.36 -20.81 13.90
CA ASP A 112 -0.54 -20.47 12.73
C ASP A 112 0.21 -19.14 12.94
N GLU A 113 1.34 -19.00 12.26
CA GLU A 113 2.15 -17.78 12.23
C GLU A 113 2.10 -17.13 10.84
N VAL A 114 2.06 -15.79 10.83
CA VAL A 114 2.16 -14.99 9.60
C VAL A 114 3.36 -14.04 9.72
N ILE A 115 4.34 -14.20 8.83
CA ILE A 115 5.50 -13.29 8.75
C ILE A 115 5.09 -12.04 8.00
N LEU A 116 5.41 -10.86 8.56
CA LEU A 116 5.13 -9.54 7.95
C LEU A 116 6.30 -8.58 8.20
N PRO A 117 6.46 -7.50 7.38
CA PRO A 117 7.46 -6.49 7.65
C PRO A 117 7.15 -5.73 8.94
N ALA A 118 8.19 -5.40 9.71
CA ALA A 118 8.05 -4.64 10.94
C ALA A 118 7.54 -3.20 10.71
N TRP A 119 7.79 -2.64 9.54
CA TRP A 119 7.28 -1.32 9.15
C TRP A 119 6.18 -1.45 8.11
N THR A 120 4.95 -1.24 8.53
CA THR A 120 3.76 -1.21 7.68
C THR A 120 2.58 -0.56 8.41
N TRP A 121 1.39 -0.58 7.79
CA TRP A 121 0.17 -0.06 8.38
C TRP A 121 -0.45 -1.05 9.39
N TYR A 122 -1.12 -0.54 10.40
CA TYR A 122 -1.75 -1.35 11.46
C TYR A 122 -2.68 -2.45 10.95
N SER A 123 -3.35 -2.24 9.80
CA SER A 123 -4.29 -3.22 9.24
C SER A 123 -3.65 -4.57 8.94
N CYS A 124 -2.35 -4.60 8.60
CA CYS A 124 -1.61 -5.85 8.38
C CYS A 124 -1.56 -6.70 9.65
N TYR A 125 -1.16 -6.09 10.78
CA TYR A 125 -1.16 -6.73 12.08
C TYR A 125 -2.58 -7.11 12.52
N ASN A 126 -3.52 -6.16 12.43
CA ASN A 126 -4.90 -6.37 12.89
C ASN A 126 -5.59 -7.50 12.14
N ALA A 127 -5.34 -7.67 10.84
CA ALA A 127 -5.92 -8.78 10.07
C ALA A 127 -5.41 -10.14 10.52
N ILE A 128 -4.13 -10.25 10.88
CA ILE A 128 -3.53 -11.48 11.39
C ILE A 128 -4.15 -11.83 12.76
N VAL A 129 -4.18 -10.86 13.67
CA VAL A 129 -4.75 -11.03 15.01
C VAL A 129 -6.25 -11.34 14.93
N ALA A 130 -7.00 -10.66 14.05
CA ALA A 130 -8.43 -10.90 13.86
C ALA A 130 -8.74 -12.33 13.37
N ALA A 131 -7.81 -12.95 12.62
CA ALA A 131 -7.90 -14.35 12.22
C ALA A 131 -7.51 -15.33 13.35
N GLY A 132 -7.00 -14.83 14.48
CA GLY A 132 -6.46 -15.63 15.57
C GLY A 132 -5.04 -16.16 15.33
N ALA A 133 -4.41 -15.78 14.22
CA ALA A 133 -3.03 -16.14 13.90
C ALA A 133 -2.03 -15.23 14.63
N THR A 134 -0.78 -15.67 14.74
CA THR A 134 0.28 -14.97 15.43
C THR A 134 1.13 -14.16 14.45
N PRO A 135 1.23 -12.82 14.60
CA PRO A 135 2.09 -12.00 13.76
C PRO A 135 3.58 -12.18 14.13
N VAL A 136 4.43 -12.41 13.13
CA VAL A 136 5.88 -12.56 13.27
C VAL A 136 6.55 -11.48 12.45
N PHE A 137 7.16 -10.51 13.13
CA PHE A 137 7.79 -9.37 12.45
C PHE A 137 9.16 -9.76 11.89
N ALA A 138 9.43 -9.32 10.66
CA ALA A 138 10.72 -9.40 10.00
C ALA A 138 11.23 -8.01 9.62
N GLU A 139 12.54 -7.90 9.45
CA GLU A 139 13.23 -6.66 9.08
C GLU A 139 12.86 -6.18 7.68
N ILE A 140 13.05 -4.90 7.44
CA ILE A 140 13.05 -4.30 6.10
C ILE A 140 14.50 -4.10 5.61
N ASP A 141 14.66 -3.95 4.28
CA ASP A 141 15.91 -3.54 3.65
C ASP A 141 15.90 -2.05 3.23
N ASP A 142 16.96 -1.58 2.57
CA ASP A 142 17.06 -0.19 2.08
C ASP A 142 16.03 0.18 0.99
N SER A 143 15.23 -0.78 0.50
CA SER A 143 14.03 -0.52 -0.29
C SER A 143 12.81 -0.21 0.59
N MET A 144 12.95 -0.30 1.92
CA MET A 144 11.89 -0.16 2.91
C MET A 144 10.83 -1.28 2.84
N ASN A 145 11.02 -2.28 2.01
CA ASN A 145 10.17 -3.46 1.92
C ASN A 145 10.73 -4.59 2.78
N LEU A 146 9.92 -5.65 2.97
CA LEU A 146 10.33 -6.88 3.65
C LEU A 146 11.66 -7.39 3.08
N ASP A 147 12.66 -7.59 3.94
CA ASP A 147 13.96 -8.13 3.55
C ASP A 147 13.89 -9.65 3.36
N PRO A 148 14.08 -10.15 2.14
CA PRO A 148 14.07 -11.59 1.92
C PRO A 148 15.11 -12.35 2.76
N SER A 149 16.26 -11.74 3.05
CA SER A 149 17.33 -12.38 3.83
C SER A 149 16.96 -12.60 5.30
N ASP A 150 15.94 -11.91 5.78
CA ASP A 150 15.47 -12.01 7.16
C ASP A 150 14.33 -13.00 7.36
N ILE A 151 13.65 -13.39 6.29
CA ILE A 151 12.45 -14.23 6.36
C ILE A 151 12.75 -15.61 6.96
N GLU A 152 13.81 -16.29 6.46
CA GLU A 152 14.06 -17.69 6.79
C GLU A 152 14.33 -17.96 8.27
N ARG A 153 14.96 -16.99 8.97
CA ARG A 153 15.22 -17.13 10.42
C ARG A 153 13.94 -17.12 11.27
N HIS A 154 12.83 -16.65 10.70
CA HIS A 154 11.54 -16.57 11.37
C HIS A 154 10.62 -17.76 11.06
N ILE A 155 10.97 -18.59 10.08
CA ILE A 155 10.15 -19.74 9.69
C ILE A 155 10.18 -20.83 10.77
N THR A 156 9.00 -21.25 11.20
CA THR A 156 8.77 -22.39 12.09
C THR A 156 7.77 -23.37 11.45
N PRO A 157 7.55 -24.55 12.04
CA PRO A 157 6.49 -25.46 11.57
C PRO A 157 5.07 -24.87 11.59
N ARG A 158 4.86 -23.77 12.32
CA ARG A 158 3.59 -23.04 12.39
C ARG A 158 3.45 -21.94 11.35
N THR A 159 4.54 -21.51 10.74
CA THR A 159 4.51 -20.47 9.71
C THR A 159 3.69 -20.93 8.52
N LYS A 160 2.67 -20.16 8.14
CA LYS A 160 1.76 -20.49 7.05
C LYS A 160 1.77 -19.48 5.90
N VAL A 161 1.92 -18.20 6.23
CA VAL A 161 1.85 -17.10 5.26
C VAL A 161 3.03 -16.15 5.42
N ILE A 162 3.56 -15.69 4.29
CA ILE A 162 4.41 -14.49 4.21
C ILE A 162 3.54 -13.37 3.65
N MET A 163 3.30 -12.33 4.46
CA MET A 163 2.62 -11.11 4.04
C MET A 163 3.67 -10.11 3.56
N VAL A 164 3.66 -9.83 2.27
CA VAL A 164 4.53 -8.85 1.63
C VAL A 164 3.77 -7.55 1.47
N VAL A 165 4.36 -6.44 1.86
CA VAL A 165 3.78 -5.10 1.63
C VAL A 165 4.62 -4.38 0.58
N HIS A 166 3.99 -3.91 -0.49
CA HIS A 166 4.64 -3.04 -1.48
C HIS A 166 4.52 -1.60 -1.01
N ILE A 167 5.48 -1.19 -0.17
CA ILE A 167 5.33 0.03 0.63
C ILE A 167 5.59 1.31 -0.19
N MET A 168 4.72 2.31 -0.05
CA MET A 168 4.87 3.64 -0.69
C MET A 168 5.12 3.56 -2.20
N GLY A 169 4.42 2.66 -2.88
CA GLY A 169 4.51 2.52 -4.34
C GLY A 169 5.75 1.79 -4.87
N GLU A 170 6.60 1.26 -3.98
CA GLU A 170 7.80 0.51 -4.36
C GLU A 170 7.53 -1.00 -4.30
N PRO A 171 7.75 -1.76 -5.38
CA PRO A 171 7.61 -3.21 -5.34
C PRO A 171 8.69 -3.84 -4.47
N ALA A 172 8.30 -4.80 -3.62
CA ALA A 172 9.22 -5.65 -2.88
C ALA A 172 10.01 -6.57 -3.82
N ASP A 173 11.15 -7.11 -3.36
CA ASP A 173 11.92 -8.08 -4.13
C ASP A 173 11.23 -9.45 -4.13
N MET A 174 10.29 -9.62 -5.06
CA MET A 174 9.40 -10.78 -5.08
C MET A 174 10.09 -12.09 -5.45
N ASP A 175 11.11 -12.07 -6.29
CA ASP A 175 11.76 -13.33 -6.75
C ASP A 175 12.36 -14.15 -5.60
N PRO A 176 13.20 -13.58 -4.70
CA PRO A 176 13.71 -14.32 -3.56
C PRO A 176 12.60 -14.67 -2.56
N ILE A 177 11.61 -13.79 -2.32
CA ILE A 177 10.48 -14.07 -1.42
C ILE A 177 9.70 -15.29 -1.92
N LEU A 178 9.33 -15.32 -3.20
CA LEU A 178 8.62 -16.43 -3.81
C LEU A 178 9.46 -17.72 -3.83
N ALA A 179 10.80 -17.61 -3.97
CA ALA A 179 11.69 -18.77 -3.89
C ALA A 179 11.70 -19.38 -2.47
N ILE A 180 11.75 -18.54 -1.43
CA ILE A 180 11.64 -18.95 -0.02
C ILE A 180 10.29 -19.60 0.23
N ALA A 181 9.19 -18.95 -0.16
CA ALA A 181 7.84 -19.46 0.02
C ALA A 181 7.66 -20.86 -0.61
N ARG A 182 8.12 -21.05 -1.84
CA ARG A 182 8.08 -22.37 -2.51
C ARG A 182 8.91 -23.44 -1.77
N ARG A 183 10.13 -23.10 -1.32
CA ARG A 183 11.00 -24.03 -0.59
C ARG A 183 10.37 -24.53 0.70
N HIS A 184 9.69 -23.63 1.41
CA HIS A 184 9.06 -23.93 2.69
C HIS A 184 7.55 -24.23 2.59
N ARG A 185 6.97 -24.25 1.38
CA ARG A 185 5.54 -24.49 1.11
C ARG A 185 4.62 -23.48 1.82
N LEU A 186 5.07 -22.24 1.91
CA LEU A 186 4.31 -21.13 2.50
C LEU A 186 3.47 -20.42 1.44
N LYS A 187 2.37 -19.84 1.86
CA LYS A 187 1.53 -18.96 1.05
C LYS A 187 2.09 -17.54 1.05
N VAL A 188 1.85 -16.79 -0.03
CA VAL A 188 2.25 -15.39 -0.16
C VAL A 188 1.02 -14.51 -0.36
N LEU A 189 0.82 -13.57 0.56
CA LEU A 189 -0.17 -12.49 0.48
C LEU A 189 0.55 -11.20 0.13
N GLU A 190 0.17 -10.55 -0.96
CA GLU A 190 0.68 -9.23 -1.35
C GLU A 190 -0.28 -8.13 -0.87
N ASP A 191 0.17 -7.25 0.02
CA ASP A 191 -0.54 -6.01 0.36
C ASP A 191 -0.10 -4.90 -0.59
N CYS A 192 -0.98 -4.57 -1.54
CA CYS A 192 -0.78 -3.53 -2.54
C CYS A 192 -1.58 -2.25 -2.23
N ALA A 193 -2.03 -2.06 -0.97
CA ALA A 193 -2.83 -0.90 -0.57
C ALA A 193 -2.15 0.46 -0.84
N GLN A 194 -0.83 0.48 -0.99
CA GLN A 194 -0.04 1.69 -1.27
C GLN A 194 0.62 1.67 -2.66
N SER A 195 0.31 0.68 -3.50
CA SER A 195 1.04 0.45 -4.75
C SER A 195 0.17 0.03 -5.93
N MET A 196 -1.12 0.43 -5.90
CA MET A 196 -2.01 0.18 -7.04
C MET A 196 -1.46 0.82 -8.31
N GLY A 197 -1.16 -0.01 -9.32
CA GLY A 197 -0.55 0.38 -10.60
C GLY A 197 0.97 0.21 -10.66
N ALA A 198 1.63 -0.18 -9.56
CA ALA A 198 3.03 -0.62 -9.61
C ALA A 198 3.14 -2.01 -10.24
N THR A 199 4.34 -2.31 -10.76
CA THR A 199 4.68 -3.62 -11.34
C THR A 199 6.01 -4.10 -10.78
N TYR A 200 6.21 -5.42 -10.79
CA TYR A 200 7.50 -6.03 -10.56
C TYR A 200 7.87 -6.86 -11.79
N LYS A 201 8.94 -6.41 -12.48
CA LYS A 201 9.42 -7.00 -13.74
C LYS A 201 8.30 -7.12 -14.78
N GLY A 202 7.53 -6.03 -14.93
CA GLY A 202 6.43 -5.92 -15.88
C GLY A 202 5.13 -6.63 -15.48
N ARG A 203 5.08 -7.33 -14.34
CA ARG A 203 3.87 -7.97 -13.81
C ARG A 203 3.23 -7.10 -12.74
N PRO A 204 1.91 -6.86 -12.75
CA PRO A 204 1.25 -6.08 -11.70
C PRO A 204 1.50 -6.67 -10.31
N VAL A 205 1.88 -5.82 -9.33
CA VAL A 205 1.93 -6.26 -7.93
C VAL A 205 0.53 -6.69 -7.46
N GLY A 206 0.46 -7.71 -6.61
CA GLY A 206 -0.79 -8.37 -6.20
C GLY A 206 -1.17 -9.57 -7.06
N SER A 207 -0.44 -9.82 -8.18
CA SER A 207 -0.65 -10.98 -9.05
C SER A 207 0.47 -12.02 -8.99
N LEU A 208 1.46 -11.80 -8.13
CA LEU A 208 2.70 -12.59 -8.07
C LEU A 208 2.60 -13.72 -7.05
N GLY A 209 1.95 -13.46 -5.90
CA GLY A 209 1.72 -14.40 -4.81
C GLY A 209 0.45 -15.26 -5.00
N ASP A 210 -0.01 -15.88 -3.91
CA ASP A 210 -1.25 -16.66 -3.89
C ASP A 210 -2.50 -15.76 -3.96
N CYS A 211 -2.45 -14.58 -3.35
CA CYS A 211 -3.43 -13.51 -3.53
C CYS A 211 -2.82 -12.14 -3.28
N GLY A 212 -3.45 -11.10 -3.81
CA GLY A 212 -3.11 -9.70 -3.56
C GLY A 212 -4.33 -8.91 -3.11
N ILE A 213 -4.10 -7.88 -2.29
CA ILE A 213 -5.17 -6.97 -1.84
C ILE A 213 -4.88 -5.53 -2.24
N TYR A 214 -5.96 -4.76 -2.40
CA TYR A 214 -5.93 -3.33 -2.70
C TYR A 214 -6.82 -2.57 -1.75
N SER A 215 -6.48 -1.29 -1.51
CA SER A 215 -7.30 -0.33 -0.81
C SER A 215 -7.70 0.81 -1.75
N PHE A 216 -8.93 1.29 -1.61
CA PHE A 216 -9.47 2.43 -2.37
C PHE A 216 -9.95 3.53 -1.42
N GLN A 217 -9.31 3.61 -0.24
CA GLN A 217 -9.50 4.70 0.71
C GLN A 217 -9.01 6.02 0.11
N LEU A 218 -9.45 7.15 0.63
CA LEU A 218 -9.24 8.50 0.10
C LEU A 218 -7.82 8.80 -0.39
N CYS A 219 -6.79 8.38 0.37
CA CYS A 219 -5.38 8.67 0.08
C CYS A 219 -4.73 7.73 -0.96
N LYS A 220 -5.49 6.79 -1.57
CA LYS A 220 -4.92 5.78 -2.48
C LYS A 220 -4.88 6.27 -3.92
N THR A 221 -4.07 5.60 -4.76
CA THR A 221 -3.87 5.94 -6.18
C THR A 221 -5.18 6.14 -6.93
N ILE A 222 -6.14 5.23 -6.74
CA ILE A 222 -7.55 5.40 -7.11
C ILE A 222 -8.41 5.25 -5.87
N SER A 223 -9.53 5.97 -5.81
CA SER A 223 -10.34 6.04 -4.59
C SER A 223 -11.83 6.12 -4.88
N ALA A 224 -12.63 5.63 -3.93
CA ALA A 224 -14.06 5.91 -3.80
C ALA A 224 -14.41 6.40 -2.38
N GLY A 225 -13.42 7.02 -1.69
CA GLY A 225 -13.51 7.39 -0.29
C GLY A 225 -13.20 6.22 0.63
N GLU A 226 -13.85 5.10 0.44
CA GLU A 226 -13.60 3.80 1.05
C GLU A 226 -13.75 2.68 0.01
N GLY A 227 -13.12 1.53 0.25
CA GLY A 227 -13.19 0.36 -0.61
C GLY A 227 -11.93 -0.50 -0.51
N GLY A 228 -12.05 -1.73 -0.97
CA GLY A 228 -10.94 -2.66 -1.11
C GLY A 228 -11.27 -3.79 -2.07
N ALA A 229 -10.28 -4.57 -2.44
CA ALA A 229 -10.45 -5.77 -3.24
C ALA A 229 -9.37 -6.80 -2.94
N LEU A 230 -9.71 -8.07 -3.14
CA LEU A 230 -8.77 -9.19 -3.20
C LEU A 230 -8.75 -9.75 -4.60
N VAL A 231 -7.57 -10.07 -5.13
CA VAL A 231 -7.40 -10.76 -6.42
C VAL A 231 -6.61 -12.05 -6.24
N THR A 232 -6.90 -13.08 -7.04
CA THR A 232 -6.20 -14.36 -7.00
C THR A 232 -6.36 -15.15 -8.29
N ASN A 233 -5.47 -16.10 -8.53
CA ASN A 233 -5.60 -17.12 -9.58
C ASN A 233 -6.08 -18.48 -9.03
N ASP A 234 -6.08 -18.65 -7.71
CA ASP A 234 -6.47 -19.88 -7.03
C ASP A 234 -7.98 -19.93 -6.79
N PRO A 235 -8.72 -20.88 -7.40
CA PRO A 235 -10.16 -20.99 -7.21
C PRO A 235 -10.56 -21.31 -5.77
N HIS A 236 -9.70 -22.00 -4.99
CA HIS A 236 -9.97 -22.30 -3.59
C HIS A 236 -9.89 -21.03 -2.74
N VAL A 237 -8.83 -20.22 -2.92
CA VAL A 237 -8.69 -18.92 -2.25
C VAL A 237 -9.85 -18.00 -2.61
N PHE A 238 -10.26 -17.97 -3.88
CA PHE A 238 -11.39 -17.17 -4.33
C PHE A 238 -12.72 -17.61 -3.69
N GLU A 239 -13.02 -18.92 -3.68
CA GLU A 239 -14.24 -19.44 -3.05
C GLU A 239 -14.31 -19.06 -1.58
N ARG A 240 -13.22 -19.27 -0.83
CA ARG A 240 -13.15 -18.90 0.58
C ARG A 240 -13.30 -17.40 0.78
N ALA A 241 -12.60 -16.57 0.00
CA ALA A 241 -12.72 -15.12 0.06
C ALA A 241 -14.14 -14.65 -0.23
N ALA A 242 -14.78 -15.22 -1.26
CA ALA A 242 -16.18 -14.92 -1.61
C ALA A 242 -17.16 -15.30 -0.49
N ARG A 243 -16.91 -16.37 0.25
CA ARG A 243 -17.73 -16.76 1.41
C ARG A 243 -17.45 -15.87 2.63
N VAL A 244 -16.19 -15.67 2.97
CA VAL A 244 -15.79 -14.89 4.15
C VAL A 244 -16.32 -13.45 4.08
N HIS A 245 -16.31 -12.82 2.90
CA HIS A 245 -16.77 -11.43 2.75
C HIS A 245 -18.28 -11.26 2.81
N ASP A 246 -19.07 -12.32 2.65
CA ASP A 246 -20.53 -12.27 2.64
C ASP A 246 -21.20 -13.34 3.52
N LEU A 247 -20.91 -13.30 4.82
CA LEU A 247 -21.59 -14.11 5.85
C LEU A 247 -21.50 -15.63 5.64
N GLY A 248 -20.49 -16.12 4.94
CA GLY A 248 -20.31 -17.53 4.59
C GLY A 248 -21.02 -17.97 3.31
N LEU A 249 -21.74 -17.05 2.64
CA LEU A 249 -22.52 -17.35 1.43
C LEU A 249 -21.69 -17.22 0.16
N LEU A 250 -21.88 -18.13 -0.79
CA LEU A 250 -21.37 -17.97 -2.15
C LEU A 250 -22.51 -17.50 -3.05
N ARG A 251 -22.42 -16.27 -3.54
CA ARG A 251 -23.46 -15.67 -4.38
C ARG A 251 -23.32 -16.11 -5.84
N ASP A 252 -24.44 -16.06 -6.56
CA ASP A 252 -24.55 -16.53 -7.94
C ASP A 252 -23.42 -16.07 -8.89
N PRO A 253 -23.00 -14.79 -8.90
CA PRO A 253 -21.90 -14.36 -9.76
C PRO A 253 -20.56 -15.03 -9.42
N HIS A 254 -20.28 -15.24 -8.13
CA HIS A 254 -19.06 -15.91 -7.69
C HIS A 254 -19.12 -17.43 -7.92
N ALA A 255 -20.28 -18.05 -7.67
CA ALA A 255 -20.51 -19.45 -8.00
C ALA A 255 -20.33 -19.71 -9.50
N ALA A 256 -20.91 -18.86 -10.34
CA ALA A 256 -20.78 -18.95 -11.79
C ALA A 256 -19.31 -18.79 -12.25
N ALA A 257 -18.53 -17.91 -11.62
CA ALA A 257 -17.11 -17.76 -11.92
C ALA A 257 -16.30 -19.03 -11.61
N LEU A 258 -16.76 -19.86 -10.67
CA LEU A 258 -16.18 -21.16 -10.32
C LEU A 258 -16.78 -22.33 -11.15
N GLY A 259 -17.73 -22.07 -12.05
CA GLY A 259 -18.46 -23.12 -12.78
C GLY A 259 -19.39 -23.94 -11.88
N GLN A 260 -19.77 -23.41 -10.72
CA GLN A 260 -20.66 -24.06 -9.75
C GLN A 260 -22.12 -23.64 -9.98
N THR A 261 -23.06 -24.54 -9.64
CA THR A 261 -24.49 -24.23 -9.72
C THR A 261 -24.94 -23.54 -8.43
N PRO A 262 -25.53 -22.33 -8.51
CA PRO A 262 -26.05 -21.64 -7.33
C PRO A 262 -27.09 -22.47 -6.55
N GLY A 263 -27.16 -22.28 -5.23
CA GLY A 263 -28.21 -22.84 -4.39
C GLY A 263 -28.02 -24.27 -3.88
N LYS A 264 -26.91 -24.96 -4.22
CA LYS A 264 -26.57 -26.30 -3.68
C LYS A 264 -25.55 -26.25 -2.54
N GLU A 265 -25.35 -25.11 -1.91
CA GLU A 265 -24.10 -24.76 -1.23
C GLU A 265 -24.17 -24.60 0.28
N GLU A 266 -25.35 -24.75 0.89
CA GLU A 266 -25.55 -24.60 2.34
C GLU A 266 -24.63 -25.51 3.18
N MET A 267 -24.19 -26.63 2.59
CA MET A 267 -23.30 -27.59 3.25
C MET A 267 -21.82 -27.16 3.32
N ARG A 268 -21.42 -26.06 2.62
CA ARG A 268 -20.03 -25.57 2.58
C ARG A 268 -19.84 -24.18 3.22
N MET A 269 -20.84 -23.70 3.94
CA MET A 269 -20.76 -22.39 4.60
C MET A 269 -19.59 -22.36 5.60
N VAL A 270 -18.90 -21.23 5.60
CA VAL A 270 -17.86 -20.87 6.59
C VAL A 270 -18.34 -19.68 7.40
N VAL A 271 -17.77 -19.44 8.54
CA VAL A 271 -18.01 -18.20 9.29
C VAL A 271 -17.44 -17.04 8.45
N GLY A 272 -18.25 -16.00 8.27
CA GLY A 272 -17.88 -14.85 7.46
C GLY A 272 -18.40 -13.54 8.01
N TRP A 273 -17.93 -12.46 7.41
CA TRP A 273 -18.24 -11.10 7.81
C TRP A 273 -19.12 -10.41 6.74
N GLN A 274 -19.68 -9.26 7.07
CA GLN A 274 -20.42 -8.46 6.11
C GLN A 274 -19.54 -7.35 5.54
N PHE A 275 -18.64 -7.71 4.62
CA PHE A 275 -17.69 -6.80 3.98
C PHE A 275 -18.07 -6.44 2.53
N ARG A 276 -19.32 -6.64 2.16
CA ARG A 276 -19.81 -6.38 0.79
C ARG A 276 -19.65 -4.92 0.38
N MET A 277 -18.99 -4.67 -0.75
CA MET A 277 -18.98 -3.37 -1.39
C MET A 277 -20.39 -3.03 -1.91
N ASN A 278 -20.82 -1.78 -1.85
CA ASN A 278 -22.07 -1.32 -2.45
C ASN A 278 -21.88 -0.84 -3.90
N GLU A 279 -22.98 -0.71 -4.63
CA GLU A 279 -22.96 -0.36 -6.06
C GLU A 279 -22.44 1.07 -6.35
N PHE A 280 -22.61 2.04 -5.43
CA PHE A 280 -22.04 3.38 -5.60
C PHE A 280 -20.51 3.32 -5.61
N THR A 281 -19.93 2.64 -4.63
CA THR A 281 -18.48 2.43 -4.54
C THR A 281 -17.96 1.70 -5.78
N GLY A 282 -18.63 0.62 -6.20
CA GLY A 282 -18.30 -0.12 -7.41
C GLY A 282 -18.34 0.75 -8.67
N GLY A 283 -19.35 1.61 -8.79
CA GLY A 283 -19.49 2.56 -9.90
C GLY A 283 -18.32 3.55 -9.97
N VAL A 284 -18.03 4.23 -8.87
CA VAL A 284 -16.90 5.18 -8.78
C VAL A 284 -15.59 4.48 -9.13
N LEU A 285 -15.33 3.29 -8.58
CA LEU A 285 -14.08 2.57 -8.81
C LEU A 285 -13.92 2.10 -10.26
N ARG A 286 -14.99 1.79 -10.98
CA ARG A 286 -14.93 1.51 -12.42
C ARG A 286 -14.42 2.72 -13.22
N ALA A 287 -14.96 3.91 -12.93
CA ALA A 287 -14.50 5.13 -13.56
C ALA A 287 -13.02 5.42 -13.22
N GLN A 288 -12.66 5.30 -11.96
CA GLN A 288 -11.30 5.49 -11.49
C GLN A 288 -10.32 4.48 -12.10
N LEU A 289 -10.72 3.22 -12.25
CA LEU A 289 -9.87 2.17 -12.84
C LEU A 289 -9.51 2.49 -14.31
N ARG A 290 -10.42 3.10 -15.07
CA ARG A 290 -10.15 3.56 -16.44
C ARG A 290 -9.10 4.66 -16.51
N LYS A 291 -8.93 5.44 -15.44
CA LYS A 291 -7.98 6.56 -15.33
C LYS A 291 -6.63 6.16 -14.72
N LEU A 292 -6.52 4.93 -14.20
CA LEU A 292 -5.35 4.48 -13.45
C LEU A 292 -4.04 4.64 -14.22
N ASP A 293 -3.99 4.34 -15.53
CA ASP A 293 -2.75 4.45 -16.32
C ASP A 293 -2.24 5.88 -16.38
N ARG A 294 -3.15 6.85 -16.52
CA ARG A 294 -2.81 8.27 -16.50
C ARG A 294 -2.26 8.67 -15.13
N ILE A 295 -2.96 8.31 -14.06
CA ILE A 295 -2.54 8.64 -12.68
C ILE A 295 -1.14 8.07 -12.39
N VAL A 296 -0.90 6.83 -12.79
CA VAL A 296 0.41 6.16 -12.63
C VAL A 296 1.50 6.86 -13.46
N ALA A 297 1.19 7.23 -14.71
CA ALA A 297 2.13 7.94 -15.56
C ALA A 297 2.53 9.31 -14.97
N ASP A 298 1.54 10.05 -14.47
CA ASP A 298 1.76 11.35 -13.84
C ASP A 298 2.63 11.20 -12.57
N PHE A 299 2.38 10.21 -11.71
CA PHE A 299 3.24 9.91 -10.55
C PHE A 299 4.68 9.59 -10.94
N ARG A 300 4.85 8.66 -11.89
CA ARG A 300 6.16 8.21 -12.34
C ARG A 300 6.97 9.34 -12.93
N ASP A 301 6.34 10.19 -13.73
CA ASP A 301 6.97 11.34 -14.35
C ASP A 301 7.46 12.34 -13.31
N ARG A 302 6.59 12.78 -12.38
CA ARG A 302 6.95 13.74 -11.32
C ARG A 302 8.05 13.20 -10.41
N GLY A 303 7.91 11.98 -9.91
CA GLY A 303 8.91 11.35 -9.04
C GLY A 303 10.25 11.11 -9.74
N LYS A 304 10.24 10.77 -11.03
CA LYS A 304 11.44 10.59 -11.85
C LYS A 304 12.18 11.91 -12.03
N GLN A 305 11.48 12.98 -12.40
CA GLN A 305 12.07 14.31 -12.58
C GLN A 305 12.77 14.79 -11.30
N VAL A 306 12.13 14.66 -10.14
CA VAL A 306 12.75 15.03 -8.86
C VAL A 306 13.98 14.18 -8.58
N ALA A 307 13.88 12.85 -8.67
CA ALA A 307 15.01 11.95 -8.41
C ALA A 307 16.21 12.23 -9.32
N GLU A 308 15.97 12.46 -10.62
CA GLU A 308 17.02 12.80 -11.59
C GLU A 308 17.60 14.20 -11.33
N GLY A 309 16.76 15.15 -10.93
CA GLY A 309 17.16 16.50 -10.60
C GLY A 309 18.12 16.61 -9.42
N ILE A 310 18.12 15.65 -8.50
CA ILE A 310 18.92 15.71 -7.26
C ILE A 310 20.05 14.66 -7.19
N ARG A 311 19.99 13.57 -7.97
CA ARG A 311 20.94 12.43 -7.86
C ARG A 311 22.41 12.80 -8.02
N HIS A 312 22.71 13.92 -8.69
CA HIS A 312 24.08 14.38 -8.92
C HIS A 312 24.68 15.14 -7.74
N LEU A 313 23.91 15.41 -6.68
CA LEU A 313 24.43 16.07 -5.48
C LEU A 313 25.46 15.16 -4.79
N PRO A 314 26.55 15.74 -4.24
CA PRO A 314 27.57 14.94 -3.55
C PRO A 314 27.00 14.08 -2.45
N SER A 315 27.41 12.81 -2.41
CA SER A 315 26.95 11.82 -1.40
C SER A 315 25.44 11.54 -1.39
N MET A 316 24.68 11.97 -2.41
CA MET A 316 23.25 11.72 -2.51
C MET A 316 22.97 10.22 -2.63
N GLN A 317 22.21 9.70 -1.69
CA GLN A 317 21.69 8.34 -1.71
C GLN A 317 20.18 8.38 -1.61
N LEU A 318 19.52 7.79 -2.61
CA LEU A 318 18.08 7.63 -2.61
C LEU A 318 17.70 6.21 -2.17
N ARG A 319 16.43 6.04 -1.79
CA ARG A 319 15.81 4.73 -1.54
C ARG A 319 16.21 3.74 -2.63
N LYS A 320 16.63 2.55 -2.24
CA LYS A 320 16.85 1.44 -3.16
C LYS A 320 15.54 1.05 -3.84
N SER A 321 15.60 0.74 -5.11
CA SER A 321 14.48 0.16 -5.86
C SER A 321 14.90 -1.19 -6.44
N HIS A 322 14.03 -2.20 -6.30
CA HIS A 322 14.23 -3.52 -6.91
C HIS A 322 13.71 -3.58 -8.35
N ASP A 323 12.81 -2.67 -8.70
CA ASP A 323 12.34 -2.46 -10.08
C ASP A 323 12.00 -0.97 -10.31
N PRO A 324 13.00 -0.14 -10.65
CA PRO A 324 12.81 1.30 -10.84
C PRO A 324 11.76 1.67 -11.90
N ASP A 325 11.56 0.82 -12.90
CA ASP A 325 10.58 1.06 -13.97
C ASP A 325 9.16 0.64 -13.53
N GLY A 326 9.08 -0.27 -12.59
CA GLY A 326 7.82 -0.74 -12.02
C GLY A 326 7.30 0.10 -10.86
N ALA A 327 8.17 0.84 -10.19
CA ALA A 327 7.80 1.66 -9.03
C ALA A 327 6.81 2.78 -9.39
N LEU A 328 5.87 3.08 -8.49
CA LEU A 328 4.90 4.18 -8.65
C LEU A 328 5.55 5.55 -8.46
N ARG A 329 6.62 5.63 -7.65
CA ARG A 329 7.34 6.87 -7.33
C ARG A 329 6.47 7.93 -6.61
N SER A 330 5.58 7.48 -5.75
CA SER A 330 4.72 8.35 -4.93
C SER A 330 5.48 9.12 -3.84
N SER A 331 6.75 8.83 -3.62
CA SER A 331 7.64 9.54 -2.71
C SER A 331 9.09 9.43 -3.16
N VAL A 332 9.88 10.46 -2.88
CA VAL A 332 11.34 10.44 -3.04
C VAL A 332 11.95 10.42 -1.65
N TYR A 333 12.64 9.33 -1.31
CA TYR A 333 13.31 9.17 -0.03
C TYR A 333 14.81 9.37 -0.14
N ILE A 334 15.34 10.27 0.70
CA ILE A 334 16.75 10.67 0.75
C ILE A 334 17.37 10.06 2.00
N ARG A 335 18.44 9.30 1.83
CA ARG A 335 19.18 8.72 2.95
C ARG A 335 20.09 9.75 3.62
N THR A 336 20.17 9.70 4.94
CA THR A 336 21.01 10.53 5.79
C THR A 336 21.87 9.67 6.70
N GLY A 337 22.80 10.29 7.42
CA GLY A 337 23.68 9.60 8.36
C GLY A 337 22.99 9.09 9.64
N GLY A 338 21.79 9.58 9.96
CA GLY A 338 21.04 9.17 11.15
C GLY A 338 19.93 10.15 11.52
N LEU A 339 19.28 9.88 12.65
CA LEU A 339 18.06 10.57 13.11
C LEU A 339 18.20 12.12 13.15
N ALA A 340 19.28 12.63 13.73
CA ALA A 340 19.45 14.08 13.88
C ALA A 340 19.62 14.79 12.52
N GLU A 341 20.34 14.18 11.60
CA GLU A 341 20.53 14.72 10.24
C GLU A 341 19.24 14.61 9.43
N ARG A 342 18.51 13.49 9.56
CA ARG A 342 17.19 13.31 8.96
C ARG A 342 16.22 14.41 9.42
N ASP A 343 16.09 14.61 10.72
CA ASP A 343 15.13 15.56 11.28
C ASP A 343 15.48 17.01 10.89
N ARG A 344 16.79 17.32 10.84
CA ARG A 344 17.24 18.63 10.33
C ARG A 344 16.95 18.79 8.83
N LEU A 345 17.16 17.75 8.02
CA LEU A 345 16.87 17.78 6.59
C LEU A 345 15.37 18.00 6.34
N ILE A 346 14.51 17.26 7.03
CA ILE A 346 13.05 17.40 6.97
C ILE A 346 12.64 18.83 7.33
N SER A 347 13.10 19.32 8.49
CA SER A 347 12.74 20.67 8.98
C SER A 347 13.23 21.77 8.03
N ALA A 348 14.40 21.59 7.44
CA ALA A 348 14.96 22.57 6.51
C ALA A 348 14.21 22.57 5.16
N ILE A 349 13.82 21.40 4.61
CA ILE A 349 13.00 21.31 3.39
C ILE A 349 11.60 21.87 3.66
N ALA A 350 10.99 21.57 4.80
CA ALA A 350 9.68 22.10 5.18
C ALA A 350 9.68 23.63 5.30
N ALA A 351 10.78 24.22 5.81
CA ALA A 351 10.94 25.67 5.88
C ALA A 351 11.03 26.34 4.49
N GLU A 352 11.41 25.60 3.45
CA GLU A 352 11.34 26.06 2.06
C GLU A 352 9.93 25.96 1.46
N ASN A 353 8.90 25.67 2.27
CA ASN A 353 7.50 25.44 1.90
C ASN A 353 7.30 24.22 0.97
N ILE A 354 8.14 23.19 1.11
CA ILE A 354 8.02 21.89 0.43
C ILE A 354 7.60 20.83 1.46
N PRO A 355 6.56 19.99 1.19
CA PRO A 355 6.14 18.94 2.11
C PRO A 355 7.23 17.87 2.25
N ALA A 356 7.78 17.75 3.45
CA ALA A 356 8.75 16.73 3.79
C ALA A 356 8.44 16.14 5.17
N GLY A 357 8.71 14.86 5.34
CA GLY A 357 8.45 14.15 6.58
C GLY A 357 9.36 12.93 6.75
N PRO A 358 9.28 12.25 7.91
CA PRO A 358 9.86 10.93 8.05
C PRO A 358 9.14 9.96 7.11
N MET A 359 9.48 8.68 7.16
CA MET A 359 8.75 7.65 6.41
C MET A 359 7.28 7.62 6.88
N GLU A 360 6.41 8.38 6.19
CA GLU A 360 5.00 8.54 6.54
C GLU A 360 4.13 7.41 5.96
N GLY A 361 2.87 7.35 6.43
CA GLY A 361 1.87 6.41 5.93
C GLY A 361 1.99 4.99 6.47
N SER A 362 2.92 4.76 7.42
CA SER A 362 3.14 3.47 8.10
C SER A 362 3.81 3.68 9.45
N VAL A 363 3.88 2.62 10.24
CA VAL A 363 4.48 2.64 11.59
C VAL A 363 5.39 1.43 11.79
N ILE A 364 6.35 1.57 12.68
CA ILE A 364 7.14 0.41 13.15
C ILE A 364 6.27 -0.34 14.15
N LEU A 365 5.55 -1.34 13.66
CA LEU A 365 4.50 -2.05 14.42
C LEU A 365 5.00 -2.61 15.76
N PRO A 366 6.19 -3.26 15.86
CA PRO A 366 6.67 -3.77 17.15
C PRO A 366 6.84 -2.71 18.24
N LEU A 367 6.95 -1.42 17.88
CA LEU A 367 7.09 -0.30 18.84
C LEU A 367 5.74 0.27 19.28
N ALA A 368 4.64 -0.12 18.65
CA ALA A 368 3.32 0.36 19.05
C ALA A 368 2.96 -0.23 20.43
N PRO A 369 2.61 0.59 21.44
CA PRO A 369 2.48 0.13 22.82
C PRO A 369 1.52 -1.06 23.03
N HIS A 370 0.40 -1.08 22.30
CA HIS A 370 -0.57 -2.18 22.38
C HIS A 370 -0.04 -3.47 21.71
N ILE A 371 0.81 -3.35 20.71
CA ILE A 371 1.45 -4.49 20.04
C ILE A 371 2.59 -5.03 20.91
N GLU A 372 3.46 -4.13 21.43
CA GLU A 372 4.54 -4.52 22.33
C GLU A 372 4.02 -5.28 23.56
N ARG A 373 2.91 -4.82 24.14
CA ARG A 373 2.27 -5.46 25.28
C ARG A 373 1.35 -6.62 24.92
N LYS A 374 1.25 -6.96 23.61
CA LYS A 374 0.35 -8.02 23.11
C LYS A 374 -1.09 -7.82 23.60
N GLU A 375 -1.63 -6.62 23.52
CA GLU A 375 -2.98 -6.28 23.95
C GLU A 375 -3.99 -6.60 22.82
N PRO A 376 -4.67 -7.74 22.87
CA PRO A 376 -5.71 -8.10 21.91
C PRO A 376 -7.03 -7.40 22.25
N PRO A 377 -8.07 -7.49 21.39
CA PRO A 377 -9.40 -6.99 21.71
C PRO A 377 -10.00 -7.59 23.00
N GLU A 378 -9.64 -8.84 23.32
CA GLU A 378 -10.05 -9.56 24.51
C GLU A 378 -8.88 -10.35 25.12
N ALA A 379 -8.85 -10.46 26.45
CA ALA A 379 -7.72 -11.01 27.21
C ALA A 379 -7.33 -12.46 26.84
N ASN A 380 -8.26 -13.25 26.32
CA ASN A 380 -8.07 -14.64 25.91
C ASN A 380 -8.10 -14.83 24.38
N TRP A 381 -7.76 -13.80 23.62
CA TRP A 381 -7.73 -13.88 22.16
C TRP A 381 -6.75 -14.95 21.67
N PRO A 382 -7.11 -15.78 20.66
CA PRO A 382 -6.33 -16.96 20.27
C PRO A 382 -4.85 -16.70 19.93
N SER A 383 -4.54 -15.56 19.32
CA SER A 383 -3.16 -15.21 18.92
C SER A 383 -2.17 -15.14 20.08
N PHE A 384 -2.64 -14.91 21.30
CA PHE A 384 -1.78 -14.65 22.46
C PHE A 384 -2.11 -15.52 23.70
N ALA A 385 -3.13 -16.40 23.59
CA ALA A 385 -3.61 -17.20 24.70
C ALA A 385 -3.10 -18.65 24.71
N ALA A 386 -2.44 -19.10 23.64
CA ALA A 386 -2.01 -20.49 23.52
C ALA A 386 -0.80 -20.79 24.42
N PRO A 387 -0.81 -21.86 25.21
CA PRO A 387 0.31 -22.25 26.09
C PRO A 387 1.61 -22.58 25.30
N GLU A 388 1.47 -22.88 24.02
CA GLU A 388 2.55 -23.29 23.11
C GLU A 388 3.08 -22.13 22.28
N GLU A 389 2.70 -20.90 22.62
CA GLU A 389 3.15 -19.73 21.92
C GLU A 389 4.67 -19.61 21.98
N ARG A 390 5.27 -19.44 20.79
CA ARG A 390 6.65 -18.98 20.69
C ARG A 390 6.79 -17.74 21.57
N ASP A 391 7.83 -17.69 22.42
CA ASP A 391 8.14 -16.51 23.22
C ASP A 391 8.62 -15.36 22.30
N LEU A 392 7.68 -14.80 21.55
CA LEU A 392 7.90 -13.69 20.65
C LEU A 392 8.04 -12.42 21.48
N GLN A 393 9.21 -11.83 21.45
CA GLN A 393 9.44 -10.52 22.04
C GLN A 393 9.19 -9.44 20.98
N TYR A 394 8.24 -8.55 21.25
CA TYR A 394 8.03 -7.33 20.47
C TYR A 394 8.79 -6.16 21.12
N GLY A 395 8.73 -4.96 20.55
CA GLY A 395 9.46 -3.80 21.01
C GLY A 395 10.75 -3.55 20.22
N ALA A 396 11.60 -2.66 20.73
CA ALA A 396 12.78 -2.16 20.02
C ALA A 396 13.82 -3.24 19.66
N GLY A 397 13.88 -4.33 20.43
CA GLY A 397 14.78 -5.47 20.16
C GLY A 397 14.31 -6.39 19.03
N CYS A 398 13.06 -6.28 18.61
CA CYS A 398 12.46 -7.17 17.61
C CYS A 398 13.07 -6.97 16.22
N CYS A 399 13.16 -5.71 15.76
CA CYS A 399 13.62 -5.35 14.42
C CYS A 399 14.51 -4.09 14.46
N PRO A 400 15.75 -4.18 14.99
CA PRO A 400 16.63 -3.03 15.18
C PRO A 400 17.08 -2.39 13.87
N ARG A 401 17.25 -3.17 12.78
CA ARG A 401 17.63 -2.64 11.47
C ARG A 401 16.50 -1.82 10.87
N THR A 402 15.25 -2.21 11.05
CA THR A 402 14.08 -1.44 10.62
C THR A 402 14.07 -0.07 11.29
N ILE A 403 14.40 -0.01 12.60
CA ILE A 403 14.51 1.26 13.35
C ILE A 403 15.66 2.10 12.79
N ASP A 404 16.82 1.52 12.53
CA ASP A 404 17.97 2.24 11.96
C ASP A 404 17.63 2.80 10.57
N ILE A 405 17.01 2.00 9.70
CA ILE A 405 16.56 2.46 8.38
C ILE A 405 15.56 3.62 8.54
N TRP A 406 14.54 3.47 9.39
CA TRP A 406 13.56 4.53 9.63
C TRP A 406 14.21 5.84 10.11
N ASN A 407 15.25 5.74 10.94
CA ASN A 407 16.00 6.90 11.44
C ASN A 407 16.86 7.61 10.37
N ARG A 408 17.06 7.01 9.21
CA ARG A 408 17.98 7.53 8.17
C ARG A 408 17.27 8.15 6.97
N TYR A 409 15.99 7.96 6.76
CA TYR A 409 15.34 8.41 5.53
C TYR A 409 14.41 9.61 5.76
N ALA A 410 14.67 10.69 5.01
CA ALA A 410 13.77 11.82 4.85
C ALA A 410 12.97 11.64 3.57
N GLY A 411 11.64 11.76 3.64
CA GLY A 411 10.73 11.63 2.52
C GLY A 411 10.22 12.97 2.03
N VAL A 412 10.12 13.11 0.70
CA VAL A 412 9.36 14.16 0.03
C VAL A 412 8.20 13.49 -0.70
N THR A 413 6.98 13.85 -0.32
CA THR A 413 5.77 13.29 -0.93
C THR A 413 5.61 13.82 -2.35
N MET A 414 5.37 12.91 -3.29
CA MET A 414 5.07 13.25 -4.67
C MET A 414 3.56 13.19 -4.91
N ASP A 415 3.08 14.12 -5.72
CA ASP A 415 1.67 14.18 -6.12
C ASP A 415 1.59 14.20 -7.65
N PRO A 416 0.70 13.38 -8.27
CA PRO A 416 0.59 13.32 -9.73
C PRO A 416 0.07 14.64 -10.32
N THR A 417 -0.51 15.51 -9.49
CA THR A 417 -1.08 16.80 -9.94
C THR A 417 -0.10 17.96 -9.87
N TYR A 418 1.13 17.74 -9.38
CA TYR A 418 2.15 18.79 -9.35
C TYR A 418 2.47 19.32 -10.75
N SER A 419 2.52 20.65 -10.86
CA SER A 419 2.94 21.31 -12.08
C SER A 419 4.47 21.18 -12.30
N GLU A 420 4.93 21.51 -13.49
CA GLU A 420 6.38 21.60 -13.80
C GLU A 420 7.10 22.57 -12.83
N GLN A 421 6.43 23.68 -12.44
CA GLN A 421 6.98 24.64 -11.49
C GLN A 421 7.08 24.04 -10.09
N ASP A 422 6.08 23.28 -9.64
CA ASP A 422 6.13 22.61 -8.34
C ASP A 422 7.29 21.59 -8.27
N VAL A 423 7.50 20.84 -9.34
CA VAL A 423 8.64 19.91 -9.47
C VAL A 423 9.96 20.65 -9.45
N ALA A 424 10.07 21.76 -10.19
CA ALA A 424 11.27 22.61 -10.22
C ALA A 424 11.58 23.19 -8.83
N ASP A 425 10.55 23.64 -8.09
CA ASP A 425 10.70 24.19 -6.74
C ASP A 425 11.16 23.11 -5.73
N ILE A 426 10.61 21.88 -5.83
CA ILE A 426 11.06 20.74 -5.01
C ILE A 426 12.56 20.48 -5.24
N ILE A 427 12.97 20.42 -6.52
CA ILE A 427 14.38 20.20 -6.89
C ILE A 427 15.26 21.35 -6.36
N ALA A 428 14.84 22.59 -6.53
CA ALA A 428 15.58 23.76 -6.05
C ALA A 428 15.73 23.77 -4.53
N ALA A 429 14.65 23.45 -3.79
CA ALA A 429 14.69 23.38 -2.33
C ALA A 429 15.66 22.29 -1.84
N ILE A 430 15.60 21.08 -2.43
CA ILE A 430 16.50 20.01 -2.04
C ILE A 430 17.96 20.37 -2.38
N ARG A 431 18.22 20.95 -3.55
CA ARG A 431 19.57 21.41 -3.95
C ARG A 431 20.12 22.49 -3.03
N LYS A 432 19.28 23.38 -2.52
CA LYS A 432 19.65 24.43 -1.56
C LYS A 432 19.96 23.85 -0.18
N VAL A 433 19.11 22.94 0.31
CA VAL A 433 19.12 22.45 1.67
C VAL A 433 20.14 21.31 1.87
N TYR A 434 20.16 20.33 0.96
CA TYR A 434 20.90 19.08 1.15
C TYR A 434 22.41 19.28 1.44
N PRO A 435 23.16 20.09 0.65
CA PRO A 435 24.60 20.28 0.90
C PRO A 435 24.92 21.00 2.21
N ALA A 436 23.96 21.76 2.76
CA ALA A 436 24.14 22.49 4.01
C ALA A 436 23.85 21.62 5.25
N VAL A 437 23.06 20.55 5.07
CA VAL A 437 22.59 19.68 6.15
C VAL A 437 23.33 18.35 6.17
N VAL A 438 23.42 17.68 5.02
CA VAL A 438 24.04 16.35 4.92
C VAL A 438 25.54 16.53 4.70
N LYS A 439 26.28 16.21 5.75
CA LYS A 439 27.74 16.18 5.69
C LYS A 439 28.16 14.86 5.10
N GLY A 440 28.79 14.87 3.92
CA GLY A 440 29.32 13.65 3.32
C GLY A 440 30.16 12.88 4.35
N SER A 441 29.77 11.61 4.58
CA SER A 441 30.51 10.66 5.41
C SER A 441 31.73 10.13 4.68
#